data_e87c50d6eefe49386fab4af5475599ec
#
_entry.id   e87c50d6eefe49386fab4af5475599ec
#
_cell.length_a   1.000
_cell.length_b   1.000
_cell.length_c   1.000
_cell.angle_alpha   90.00
_cell.angle_beta   90.00
_cell.angle_gamma   90.00
#
_symmetry.space_group_name_H-M   'P 1'
#
loop_
_entity.id
_entity.type
_entity.pdbx_description
1 polymer ?
#
loop_
_entity_poly.entity_id
_entity_poly.type
_entity_poly.pdbx_seq_one_letter_code
_entity_poly.pdbx_strand_id
1 'polypeptide(L)'
;MYKCVACTKWFSSTTGTPLWDIKKKDKWQSYLTCMQAGKSIKKIGAEIGISIQTSFDWRHKILSVLSKDVPTKLSGRIECDELELPLSNKGERGLIRKARKRSSDFERNPKTKEVTTVQIVSAIDEHNQVYFKAIEAKRITGKHLKSTVGKKLNKGATLITDKHASYIPFAKSKPDIKHKTVKASEHVNKEDAKINLQKINNQHKQIRQFLSPFHGVSSKYLQNYLNWYAYGKNIETFANQTKQWFIAILTTDTAYNLYQLLKQNAVNIRT
;
A
#
# COMPACT_ATOMS: atom_id res chain seq x y z
N MET A 1 15.17 -29.88 -11.41
CA MET A 1 13.85 -29.75 -12.07
C MET A 1 13.09 -31.04 -11.90
N TYR A 2 11.77 -30.98 -11.67
CA TYR A 2 10.88 -32.11 -11.44
C TYR A 2 9.81 -32.12 -12.54
N LYS A 3 9.34 -33.31 -12.92
CA LYS A 3 8.24 -33.48 -13.88
C LYS A 3 6.98 -33.90 -13.11
N CYS A 4 5.88 -33.20 -13.30
CA CYS A 4 4.61 -33.57 -12.68
C CYS A 4 4.06 -34.85 -13.35
N VAL A 5 3.70 -35.86 -12.55
CA VAL A 5 3.18 -37.12 -13.06
C VAL A 5 1.77 -36.92 -13.66
N ALA A 6 0.96 -36.05 -13.04
CA ALA A 6 -0.41 -35.83 -13.48
C ALA A 6 -0.58 -34.97 -14.74
N CYS A 7 0.25 -33.90 -14.91
CA CYS A 7 0.11 -32.97 -16.03
C CYS A 7 1.34 -32.87 -16.93
N THR A 8 2.36 -33.67 -16.68
CA THR A 8 3.65 -33.78 -17.42
C THR A 8 4.48 -32.48 -17.50
N LYS A 9 4.05 -31.39 -16.88
CA LYS A 9 4.78 -30.11 -16.86
C LYS A 9 6.01 -30.19 -15.95
N TRP A 10 7.06 -29.50 -16.38
CA TRP A 10 8.27 -29.33 -15.58
C TRP A 10 8.11 -28.22 -14.54
N PHE A 11 8.62 -28.44 -13.34
CA PHE A 11 8.63 -27.44 -12.27
C PHE A 11 9.92 -27.54 -11.44
N SER A 12 10.17 -26.52 -10.65
CA SER A 12 11.27 -26.46 -9.68
C SER A 12 10.76 -25.97 -8.33
N SER A 13 11.58 -26.00 -7.30
CA SER A 13 11.24 -25.47 -5.97
C SER A 13 10.87 -23.99 -5.96
N THR A 14 11.22 -23.24 -7.01
CA THR A 14 10.90 -21.81 -7.15
C THR A 14 9.74 -21.53 -8.11
N THR A 15 9.16 -22.56 -8.72
CA THR A 15 8.04 -22.40 -9.67
C THR A 15 6.85 -21.74 -8.98
N GLY A 16 6.29 -20.68 -9.58
CA GLY A 16 5.17 -19.91 -9.01
C GLY A 16 5.58 -18.86 -7.97
N THR A 17 6.80 -18.91 -7.46
CA THR A 17 7.32 -17.91 -6.51
C THR A 17 7.92 -16.70 -7.22
N PRO A 18 8.15 -15.56 -6.54
CA PRO A 18 8.90 -14.42 -7.09
C PRO A 18 10.29 -14.77 -7.58
N LEU A 19 10.88 -15.87 -7.10
CA LEU A 19 12.20 -16.36 -7.51
C LEU A 19 12.17 -17.17 -8.84
N TRP A 20 10.98 -17.43 -9.36
CA TRP A 20 10.84 -18.10 -10.66
C TRP A 20 11.47 -17.26 -11.77
N ASP A 21 12.26 -17.91 -12.61
CA ASP A 21 12.95 -17.32 -13.77
C ASP A 21 13.92 -16.16 -13.45
N ILE A 22 14.47 -16.15 -12.23
CA ILE A 22 15.53 -15.19 -11.88
C ILE A 22 16.89 -15.80 -12.22
N LYS A 23 17.62 -15.15 -13.14
CA LYS A 23 18.94 -15.61 -13.58
C LYS A 23 20.06 -15.36 -12.56
N LYS A 24 19.98 -14.26 -11.79
CA LYS A 24 21.02 -13.83 -10.82
C LYS A 24 20.54 -14.11 -9.37
N LYS A 25 20.34 -15.38 -9.04
CA LYS A 25 19.79 -15.81 -7.74
C LYS A 25 20.72 -15.46 -6.57
N ASP A 26 22.01 -15.44 -6.78
CA ASP A 26 23.07 -15.05 -5.85
C ASP A 26 22.88 -13.62 -5.30
N LYS A 27 22.29 -12.72 -6.09
CA LYS A 27 22.08 -11.32 -5.74
C LYS A 27 20.76 -11.04 -5.00
N TRP A 28 19.92 -12.06 -4.87
CA TRP A 28 18.56 -11.89 -4.33
C TRP A 28 18.55 -11.45 -2.86
N GLN A 29 19.39 -12.04 -2.02
CA GLN A 29 19.51 -11.68 -0.61
C GLN A 29 19.96 -10.23 -0.45
N SER A 30 21.01 -9.82 -1.16
CA SER A 30 21.50 -8.43 -1.17
C SER A 30 20.42 -7.46 -1.65
N TYR A 31 19.61 -7.87 -2.65
CA TYR A 31 18.49 -7.07 -3.13
C TYR A 31 17.45 -6.82 -2.02
N LEU A 32 17.04 -7.85 -1.29
CA LEU A 32 16.09 -7.73 -0.17
C LEU A 32 16.62 -6.83 0.94
N THR A 33 17.89 -6.99 1.32
CA THR A 33 18.56 -6.14 2.31
C THR A 33 18.53 -4.66 1.87
N CYS A 34 18.83 -4.39 0.60
CA CYS A 34 18.74 -3.03 0.05
C CYS A 34 17.30 -2.49 0.04
N MET A 35 16.32 -3.34 -0.22
CA MET A 35 14.90 -2.95 -0.11
C MET A 35 14.53 -2.57 1.32
N GLN A 36 14.90 -3.37 2.30
CA GLN A 36 14.65 -3.07 3.72
C GLN A 36 15.28 -1.75 4.17
N ALA A 37 16.48 -1.45 3.65
CA ALA A 37 17.12 -0.15 3.85
C ALA A 37 16.44 1.03 3.09
N GLY A 38 15.28 0.81 2.46
CA GLY A 38 14.51 1.85 1.78
C GLY A 38 15.16 2.40 0.50
N LYS A 39 16.15 1.70 -0.08
CA LYS A 39 16.88 2.19 -1.26
C LYS A 39 15.99 2.23 -2.50
N SER A 40 16.20 3.24 -3.35
CA SER A 40 15.50 3.36 -4.64
C SER A 40 15.98 2.30 -5.63
N ILE A 41 15.15 1.99 -6.65
CA ILE A 41 15.45 1.03 -7.73
C ILE A 41 16.81 1.32 -8.38
N LYS A 42 17.09 2.61 -8.68
CA LYS A 42 18.36 3.03 -9.30
C LYS A 42 19.55 2.77 -8.36
N LYS A 43 19.42 3.11 -7.07
CA LYS A 43 20.49 2.88 -6.09
C LYS A 43 20.79 1.39 -5.91
N ILE A 44 19.76 0.55 -5.81
CA ILE A 44 19.93 -0.90 -5.70
C ILE A 44 20.61 -1.46 -6.96
N GLY A 45 20.13 -1.07 -8.14
CA GLY A 45 20.72 -1.54 -9.40
C GLY A 45 22.23 -1.26 -9.49
N ALA A 46 22.65 -0.06 -9.12
CA ALA A 46 24.05 0.34 -9.09
C ALA A 46 24.87 -0.46 -8.06
N GLU A 47 24.33 -0.65 -6.86
CA GLU A 47 25.03 -1.27 -5.74
C GLU A 47 25.28 -2.76 -5.93
N ILE A 48 24.28 -3.48 -6.45
CA ILE A 48 24.39 -4.93 -6.63
C ILE A 48 24.72 -5.36 -8.08
N GLY A 49 24.95 -4.40 -8.97
CA GLY A 49 25.36 -4.66 -10.36
C GLY A 49 24.26 -5.35 -11.19
N ILE A 50 23.04 -4.81 -11.17
CA ILE A 50 21.93 -5.24 -12.04
C ILE A 50 21.34 -4.03 -12.77
N SER A 51 20.67 -4.28 -13.90
CA SER A 51 20.01 -3.20 -14.64
C SER A 51 18.87 -2.58 -13.83
N ILE A 52 18.55 -1.32 -14.12
CA ILE A 52 17.40 -0.63 -13.52
C ILE A 52 16.10 -1.40 -13.81
N GLN A 53 15.96 -1.96 -15.01
CA GLN A 53 14.78 -2.76 -15.37
C GLN A 53 14.69 -4.03 -14.54
N THR A 54 15.78 -4.76 -14.37
CA THR A 54 15.82 -5.95 -13.47
C THR A 54 15.48 -5.58 -12.05
N SER A 55 16.03 -4.47 -11.52
CA SER A 55 15.73 -3.98 -10.18
C SER A 55 14.24 -3.59 -10.04
N PHE A 56 13.65 -2.98 -11.08
CA PHE A 56 12.23 -2.66 -11.12
C PHE A 56 11.37 -3.92 -11.08
N ASP A 57 11.66 -4.89 -11.95
CA ASP A 57 10.89 -6.14 -12.05
C ASP A 57 10.96 -6.95 -10.75
N TRP A 58 12.15 -7.04 -10.15
CA TRP A 58 12.33 -7.73 -8.87
C TRP A 58 11.55 -7.07 -7.75
N ARG A 59 11.61 -5.73 -7.65
CA ARG A 59 10.81 -4.99 -6.65
C ARG A 59 9.34 -5.33 -6.77
N HIS A 60 8.78 -5.25 -7.95
CA HIS A 60 7.35 -5.46 -8.13
C HIS A 60 6.94 -6.93 -8.00
N LYS A 61 7.80 -7.88 -8.33
CA LYS A 61 7.61 -9.30 -7.99
C LYS A 61 7.49 -9.49 -6.47
N ILE A 62 8.40 -8.88 -5.70
CA ILE A 62 8.38 -8.96 -4.22
C ILE A 62 7.13 -8.27 -3.65
N LEU A 63 6.86 -7.05 -4.07
CA LEU A 63 5.76 -6.26 -3.52
C LEU A 63 4.38 -6.86 -3.83
N SER A 64 4.24 -7.62 -4.93
CA SER A 64 3.00 -8.31 -5.26
C SER A 64 2.63 -9.39 -4.23
N VAL A 65 3.62 -9.99 -3.58
CA VAL A 65 3.41 -10.97 -2.51
C VAL A 65 2.83 -10.31 -1.26
N LEU A 66 3.34 -9.14 -0.89
CA LEU A 66 2.97 -8.44 0.34
C LEU A 66 1.50 -7.99 0.36
N SER A 67 0.83 -8.00 -0.78
CA SER A 67 -0.60 -7.67 -0.86
C SER A 67 -1.50 -8.68 -0.13
N LYS A 68 -1.03 -9.90 0.08
CA LYS A 68 -1.77 -10.97 0.78
C LYS A 68 -1.66 -10.87 2.30
N ASP A 69 -0.56 -10.33 2.80
CA ASP A 69 -0.23 -10.27 4.23
C ASP A 69 -0.71 -8.98 4.92
N VAL A 70 -1.57 -8.21 4.27
CA VAL A 70 -2.26 -7.09 4.90
C VAL A 70 -3.18 -7.62 5.99
N PRO A 71 -3.20 -7.02 7.21
CA PRO A 71 -3.99 -7.54 8.32
C PRO A 71 -5.43 -7.75 7.90
N THR A 72 -5.94 -8.91 8.25
CA THR A 72 -7.29 -9.31 7.88
C THR A 72 -8.33 -8.53 8.65
N LYS A 73 -8.00 -8.13 9.88
CA LYS A 73 -8.92 -7.42 10.79
C LYS A 73 -8.18 -6.42 11.68
N LEU A 74 -8.88 -5.34 11.99
CA LEU A 74 -8.50 -4.32 12.96
C LEU A 74 -9.44 -4.40 14.16
N SER A 75 -8.94 -4.22 15.37
CA SER A 75 -9.70 -4.43 16.61
C SER A 75 -9.52 -3.29 17.63
N GLY A 76 -10.39 -3.28 18.64
CA GLY A 76 -10.35 -2.29 19.69
C GLY A 76 -10.66 -0.88 19.19
N ARG A 77 -9.85 0.10 19.56
CA ARG A 77 -9.96 1.49 19.08
C ARG A 77 -9.21 1.65 17.79
N ILE A 78 -9.89 2.13 16.75
CA ILE A 78 -9.38 2.26 15.39
C ILE A 78 -9.50 3.72 14.97
N GLU A 79 -8.37 4.38 14.76
CA GLU A 79 -8.34 5.71 14.13
C GLU A 79 -8.36 5.52 12.61
N CYS A 80 -9.24 6.25 11.93
CA CYS A 80 -9.36 6.20 10.47
C CYS A 80 -9.48 7.62 9.91
N ASP A 81 -8.70 7.89 8.85
CA ASP A 81 -8.62 9.18 8.19
C ASP A 81 -8.16 9.01 6.74
N GLU A 82 -8.27 10.05 5.92
CA GLU A 82 -7.80 10.08 4.54
C GLU A 82 -6.45 10.79 4.38
N LEU A 83 -5.56 10.13 3.67
CA LEU A 83 -4.32 10.73 3.19
C LEU A 83 -4.44 11.03 1.69
N GLU A 84 -4.23 12.27 1.31
CA GLU A 84 -4.19 12.67 -0.08
C GLU A 84 -2.75 12.75 -0.60
N LEU A 85 -2.49 12.09 -1.74
CA LEU A 85 -1.21 12.17 -2.45
C LEU A 85 -1.44 12.61 -3.91
N PRO A 86 -0.48 13.33 -4.52
CA PRO A 86 -0.58 13.72 -5.92
C PRO A 86 -0.66 12.51 -6.85
N LEU A 87 -1.56 12.54 -7.83
CA LEU A 87 -1.61 11.55 -8.91
C LEU A 87 -0.29 11.61 -9.70
N SER A 88 0.36 10.48 -9.88
CA SER A 88 1.66 10.37 -10.56
C SER A 88 1.61 9.35 -11.70
N ASN A 89 1.89 9.83 -12.90
CA ASN A 89 2.07 9.02 -14.10
C ASN A 89 3.55 8.69 -14.38
N LYS A 90 4.36 8.59 -13.34
CA LYS A 90 5.81 8.33 -13.49
C LYS A 90 6.07 7.05 -14.29
N GLY A 91 6.92 7.16 -15.32
CA GLY A 91 7.26 6.07 -16.21
C GLY A 91 6.24 5.80 -17.33
N GLU A 92 5.17 6.57 -17.44
CA GLU A 92 4.22 6.50 -18.55
C GLU A 92 4.80 7.21 -19.78
N ARG A 93 4.73 6.53 -20.94
CA ARG A 93 5.10 7.11 -22.24
C ARG A 93 3.85 7.71 -22.90
N GLY A 94 4.01 8.82 -23.61
CA GLY A 94 2.89 9.47 -24.32
C GLY A 94 1.89 10.15 -23.40
N LEU A 95 2.37 10.88 -22.39
CA LEU A 95 1.51 11.72 -21.55
C LEU A 95 0.75 12.74 -22.39
N ILE A 96 -0.58 12.75 -22.27
CA ILE A 96 -1.45 13.75 -22.94
C ILE A 96 -1.24 15.15 -22.33
N ARG A 97 -0.95 15.22 -21.03
CA ARG A 97 -0.68 16.48 -20.32
C ARG A 97 0.82 16.82 -20.30
N LYS A 98 1.14 18.09 -20.14
CA LYS A 98 2.53 18.53 -19.91
C LYS A 98 3.10 17.89 -18.63
N ALA A 99 4.37 17.49 -18.69
CA ALA A 99 5.08 17.02 -17.50
C ALA A 99 5.15 18.12 -16.44
N ARG A 100 4.91 17.77 -15.17
CA ARG A 100 5.09 18.71 -14.06
C ARG A 100 6.57 19.03 -13.88
N LYS A 101 6.91 20.31 -13.77
CA LYS A 101 8.28 20.74 -13.53
C LYS A 101 8.64 20.74 -12.04
N ARG A 102 7.70 21.09 -11.14
CA ARG A 102 7.88 21.14 -9.68
C ARG A 102 6.57 20.81 -8.95
N SER A 103 6.66 20.50 -7.66
CA SER A 103 5.49 20.27 -6.81
C SER A 103 4.60 21.51 -6.61
N SER A 104 5.17 22.70 -6.75
CA SER A 104 4.45 23.98 -6.68
C SER A 104 3.51 24.22 -7.86
N ASP A 105 3.69 23.50 -8.98
CA ASP A 105 2.83 23.61 -10.16
C ASP A 105 1.52 22.82 -10.00
N PHE A 106 1.23 22.41 -8.77
CA PHE A 106 0.03 21.71 -8.41
C PHE A 106 -1.12 22.70 -8.17
N GLU A 107 -1.64 23.30 -9.24
CA GLU A 107 -2.87 24.08 -9.16
C GLU A 107 -4.04 23.13 -8.87
N ARG A 108 -4.60 23.27 -7.68
CA ARG A 108 -5.93 22.75 -7.36
C ARG A 108 -6.95 23.56 -8.17
N ASN A 109 -7.21 23.16 -9.40
CA ASN A 109 -8.31 23.76 -10.13
C ASN A 109 -9.63 23.08 -9.73
N PRO A 110 -10.46 23.71 -8.87
CA PRO A 110 -11.71 23.11 -8.40
C PRO A 110 -12.75 22.96 -9.52
N LYS A 111 -12.54 23.61 -10.67
CA LYS A 111 -13.48 23.62 -11.80
C LYS A 111 -13.25 22.48 -12.79
N THR A 112 -12.09 21.82 -12.77
CA THR A 112 -11.84 20.67 -13.65
C THR A 112 -12.37 19.38 -13.04
N LYS A 113 -12.99 18.52 -13.87
CA LYS A 113 -13.42 17.17 -13.46
C LYS A 113 -12.24 16.19 -13.33
N GLU A 114 -11.02 16.61 -13.61
CA GLU A 114 -9.83 15.74 -13.59
C GLU A 114 -9.47 15.31 -12.16
N VAL A 115 -9.19 14.03 -12.01
CA VAL A 115 -8.63 13.47 -10.77
C VAL A 115 -7.14 13.80 -10.77
N THR A 116 -6.75 14.73 -9.89
CA THR A 116 -5.35 15.16 -9.73
C THR A 116 -4.66 14.53 -8.53
N THR A 117 -5.39 13.78 -7.71
CA THR A 117 -4.92 13.18 -6.47
C THR A 117 -5.39 11.74 -6.35
N VAL A 118 -4.64 10.96 -5.58
CA VAL A 118 -5.04 9.63 -5.11
C VAL A 118 -5.41 9.76 -3.64
N GLN A 119 -6.60 9.34 -3.30
CA GLN A 119 -7.08 9.27 -1.92
C GLN A 119 -6.65 7.93 -1.31
N ILE A 120 -6.13 7.96 -0.09
CA ILE A 120 -5.72 6.76 0.64
C ILE A 120 -6.56 6.68 1.91
N VAL A 121 -7.47 5.70 1.96
CA VAL A 121 -8.13 5.34 3.21
C VAL A 121 -7.11 4.68 4.12
N SER A 122 -6.88 5.29 5.27
CA SER A 122 -5.87 4.89 6.25
C SER A 122 -6.56 4.53 7.56
N ALA A 123 -6.11 3.46 8.21
CA ALA A 123 -6.57 3.08 9.53
C ALA A 123 -5.43 2.50 10.37
N ILE A 124 -5.49 2.74 11.68
CA ILE A 124 -4.59 2.16 12.67
C ILE A 124 -5.39 1.75 13.89
N ASP A 125 -5.14 0.56 14.42
CA ASP A 125 -5.81 0.09 15.62
C ASP A 125 -4.98 0.32 16.91
N GLU A 126 -5.52 -0.06 18.04
CA GLU A 126 -4.87 0.10 19.35
C GLU A 126 -3.59 -0.76 19.49
N HIS A 127 -3.48 -1.85 18.72
CA HIS A 127 -2.31 -2.72 18.65
C HIS A 127 -1.28 -2.27 17.62
N ASN A 128 -1.45 -1.06 17.06
CA ASN A 128 -0.62 -0.45 16.02
C ASN A 128 -0.62 -1.21 14.67
N GLN A 129 -1.63 -2.07 14.44
CA GLN A 129 -1.84 -2.67 13.12
C GLN A 129 -2.37 -1.59 12.16
N VAL A 130 -1.73 -1.46 11.01
CA VAL A 130 -2.08 -0.44 10.03
C VAL A 130 -2.69 -1.03 8.75
N TYR A 131 -3.59 -0.28 8.15
CA TYR A 131 -4.22 -0.59 6.88
C TYR A 131 -4.25 0.64 5.99
N PHE A 132 -3.87 0.47 4.72
CA PHE A 132 -3.90 1.54 3.72
C PHE A 132 -4.51 1.04 2.42
N LYS A 133 -5.44 1.79 1.85
CA LYS A 133 -6.04 1.50 0.55
C LYS A 133 -6.07 2.74 -0.34
N ALA A 134 -5.32 2.71 -1.43
CA ALA A 134 -5.36 3.75 -2.45
C ALA A 134 -6.65 3.64 -3.29
N ILE A 135 -7.26 4.78 -3.55
CA ILE A 135 -8.49 4.94 -4.34
C ILE A 135 -8.28 6.11 -5.29
N GLU A 136 -8.42 5.88 -6.57
CA GLU A 136 -8.41 6.94 -7.57
C GLU A 136 -9.79 7.59 -7.61
N ALA A 137 -10.00 8.57 -6.74
CA ALA A 137 -11.24 9.31 -6.65
C ALA A 137 -10.97 10.75 -6.20
N LYS A 138 -11.80 11.68 -6.63
CA LYS A 138 -11.74 13.08 -6.20
C LYS A 138 -12.05 13.23 -4.70
N ARG A 139 -12.93 12.36 -4.16
CA ARG A 139 -13.33 12.33 -2.74
C ARG A 139 -13.68 10.91 -2.32
N ILE A 140 -13.43 10.60 -1.07
CA ILE A 140 -13.87 9.34 -0.47
C ILE A 140 -15.38 9.40 -0.22
N THR A 141 -16.05 8.31 -0.48
CA THR A 141 -17.49 8.12 -0.27
C THR A 141 -17.75 6.97 0.70
N GLY A 142 -18.96 6.90 1.27
CA GLY A 142 -19.36 5.78 2.12
C GLY A 142 -19.24 4.41 1.42
N LYS A 143 -19.43 4.35 0.09
CA LYS A 143 -19.21 3.12 -0.70
C LYS A 143 -17.73 2.69 -0.67
N HIS A 144 -16.81 3.65 -0.83
CA HIS A 144 -15.37 3.39 -0.74
C HIS A 144 -14.99 2.88 0.65
N LEU A 145 -15.49 3.52 1.72
CA LEU A 145 -15.23 3.08 3.10
C LEU A 145 -15.77 1.67 3.34
N LYS A 146 -16.99 1.36 2.86
CA LYS A 146 -17.58 0.02 2.99
C LYS A 146 -16.77 -1.06 2.28
N SER A 147 -16.25 -0.77 1.08
CA SER A 147 -15.47 -1.72 0.28
C SER A 147 -14.02 -1.90 0.78
N THR A 148 -13.50 -0.99 1.56
CA THR A 148 -12.11 -0.94 2.06
C THR A 148 -12.03 -1.21 3.55
N VAL A 149 -11.90 -0.17 4.38
CA VAL A 149 -11.76 -0.29 5.84
C VAL A 149 -12.94 -1.05 6.46
N GLY A 150 -14.15 -0.88 5.93
CA GLY A 150 -15.34 -1.56 6.42
C GLY A 150 -15.28 -3.10 6.38
N LYS A 151 -14.45 -3.69 5.51
CA LYS A 151 -14.19 -5.13 5.48
C LYS A 151 -13.15 -5.56 6.53
N LYS A 152 -12.45 -4.59 7.12
CA LYS A 152 -11.33 -4.83 8.04
C LYS A 152 -11.71 -4.64 9.51
N LEU A 153 -12.86 -4.01 9.80
CA LEU A 153 -13.31 -3.78 11.17
C LEU A 153 -13.81 -5.07 11.82
N ASN A 154 -13.33 -5.37 13.03
CA ASN A 154 -13.89 -6.41 13.86
C ASN A 154 -15.21 -5.94 14.49
N LYS A 155 -16.09 -6.89 14.83
CA LYS A 155 -17.28 -6.61 15.65
C LYS A 155 -16.88 -6.05 17.01
N GLY A 156 -17.64 -5.10 17.51
CA GLY A 156 -17.37 -4.43 18.79
C GLY A 156 -16.28 -3.36 18.76
N ALA A 157 -15.62 -3.15 17.61
CA ALA A 157 -14.59 -2.12 17.49
C ALA A 157 -15.17 -0.70 17.65
N THR A 158 -14.35 0.21 18.15
CA THR A 158 -14.66 1.65 18.22
C THR A 158 -13.90 2.38 17.11
N LEU A 159 -14.62 2.82 16.10
CA LEU A 159 -14.09 3.61 15.00
C LEU A 159 -14.02 5.09 15.40
N ILE A 160 -12.85 5.69 15.30
CA ILE A 160 -12.61 7.10 15.59
C ILE A 160 -12.26 7.79 14.26
N THR A 161 -12.99 8.82 13.88
CA THR A 161 -12.79 9.59 12.64
C THR A 161 -12.94 11.08 12.89
N ASP A 162 -12.58 11.88 11.89
CA ASP A 162 -13.06 13.24 11.83
C ASP A 162 -14.59 13.29 11.57
N LYS A 163 -15.15 14.49 11.50
CA LYS A 163 -16.59 14.71 11.21
C LYS A 163 -16.88 14.75 9.69
N HIS A 164 -16.03 14.21 8.83
CA HIS A 164 -16.29 14.23 7.41
C HIS A 164 -17.60 13.47 7.06
N ALA A 165 -18.38 14.05 6.16
CA ALA A 165 -19.74 13.60 5.84
C ALA A 165 -19.84 12.13 5.36
N SER A 166 -18.78 11.55 4.81
CA SER A 166 -18.78 10.15 4.34
C SER A 166 -18.77 9.12 5.47
N TYR A 167 -18.21 9.46 6.64
CA TYR A 167 -18.11 8.51 7.77
C TYR A 167 -19.42 8.28 8.50
N ILE A 168 -20.27 9.30 8.61
CA ILE A 168 -21.54 9.21 9.36
C ILE A 168 -22.46 8.13 8.75
N PRO A 169 -22.80 8.17 7.44
CA PRO A 169 -23.66 7.14 6.85
C PRO A 169 -22.95 5.77 6.78
N PHE A 170 -21.63 5.75 6.62
CA PHE A 170 -20.86 4.53 6.67
C PHE A 170 -20.98 3.84 8.04
N ALA A 171 -20.73 4.56 9.12
CA ALA A 171 -20.82 4.02 10.48
C ALA A 171 -22.23 3.55 10.84
N LYS A 172 -23.28 4.31 10.44
CA LYS A 172 -24.67 3.89 10.58
C LYS A 172 -24.98 2.56 9.87
N SER A 173 -24.30 2.27 8.75
CA SER A 173 -24.46 1.00 8.03
C SER A 173 -23.74 -0.19 8.68
N LYS A 174 -23.08 0.01 9.82
CA LYS A 174 -22.29 -0.97 10.55
C LYS A 174 -22.72 -1.01 12.04
N PRO A 175 -23.88 -1.61 12.37
CA PRO A 175 -24.41 -1.61 13.73
C PRO A 175 -23.50 -2.31 14.75
N ASP A 176 -22.61 -3.18 14.28
CA ASP A 176 -21.66 -3.94 15.11
C ASP A 176 -20.46 -3.13 15.60
N ILE A 177 -20.34 -1.85 15.21
CA ILE A 177 -19.23 -0.98 15.64
C ILE A 177 -19.75 0.27 16.37
N LYS A 178 -18.93 0.79 17.28
CA LYS A 178 -19.16 2.10 17.90
C LYS A 178 -18.45 3.17 17.06
N HIS A 179 -19.10 4.31 16.80
CA HIS A 179 -18.49 5.42 16.08
C HIS A 179 -18.32 6.63 17.00
N LYS A 180 -17.12 7.14 17.08
CA LYS A 180 -16.76 8.36 17.80
C LYS A 180 -16.12 9.34 16.83
N THR A 181 -16.41 10.63 16.99
CA THR A 181 -15.86 11.66 16.08
C THR A 181 -15.05 12.68 16.85
N VAL A 182 -14.03 13.21 16.20
CA VAL A 182 -13.21 14.33 16.67
C VAL A 182 -13.45 15.52 15.75
N LYS A 183 -13.64 16.72 16.30
CA LYS A 183 -13.65 17.92 15.49
C LYS A 183 -12.23 18.27 15.07
N ALA A 184 -12.01 18.60 13.78
CA ALA A 184 -10.70 18.96 13.26
C ALA A 184 -10.03 20.13 14.00
N SER A 185 -10.85 21.08 14.52
CA SER A 185 -10.37 22.23 15.31
C SER A 185 -9.96 21.91 16.75
N GLU A 186 -10.36 20.75 17.27
CA GLU A 186 -10.17 20.42 18.69
C GLU A 186 -9.05 19.37 18.90
N HIS A 187 -8.56 18.73 17.82
CA HIS A 187 -7.52 17.69 17.81
C HIS A 187 -7.76 16.48 18.74
N VAL A 188 -8.53 16.67 19.80
CA VAL A 188 -8.88 15.68 20.83
C VAL A 188 -10.36 15.88 21.19
N ASN A 189 -11.07 14.81 21.50
CA ASN A 189 -12.45 14.91 22.00
C ASN A 189 -12.45 15.50 23.40
N LYS A 190 -13.34 16.49 23.67
CA LYS A 190 -13.40 17.20 24.96
C LYS A 190 -13.86 16.29 26.11
N GLU A 191 -14.68 15.30 25.81
CA GLU A 191 -15.27 14.40 26.82
C GLU A 191 -14.33 13.23 27.15
N ASP A 192 -13.50 12.80 26.19
CA ASP A 192 -12.55 11.70 26.36
C ASP A 192 -11.27 11.97 25.55
N ALA A 193 -10.19 12.34 26.24
CA ALA A 193 -8.89 12.61 25.64
C ALA A 193 -8.27 11.41 24.90
N LYS A 194 -8.75 10.19 25.18
CA LYS A 194 -8.32 8.99 24.44
C LYS A 194 -8.92 8.92 23.02
N ILE A 195 -9.91 9.77 22.73
CA ILE A 195 -10.53 9.90 21.40
C ILE A 195 -9.81 11.02 20.65
N ASN A 196 -8.87 10.66 19.83
CA ASN A 196 -8.05 11.56 19.01
C ASN A 196 -7.63 10.85 17.73
N LEU A 197 -6.97 11.58 16.81
CA LEU A 197 -6.45 11.07 15.52
C LEU A 197 -4.92 11.20 15.44
N GLN A 198 -4.24 11.22 16.58
CA GLN A 198 -2.79 11.46 16.62
C GLN A 198 -1.98 10.30 16.02
N LYS A 199 -2.39 9.05 16.28
CA LYS A 199 -1.71 7.87 15.74
C LYS A 199 -1.80 7.85 14.21
N ILE A 200 -2.99 8.07 13.64
CA ILE A 200 -3.15 8.05 12.18
C ILE A 200 -2.44 9.23 11.52
N ASN A 201 -2.46 10.42 12.12
CA ASN A 201 -1.72 11.57 11.63
C ASN A 201 -0.21 11.33 11.62
N ASN A 202 0.32 10.65 12.65
CA ASN A 202 1.72 10.24 12.69
C ASN A 202 2.02 9.22 11.57
N GLN A 203 1.11 8.27 11.30
CA GLN A 203 1.27 7.33 10.16
C GLN A 203 1.29 8.08 8.82
N HIS A 204 0.46 9.10 8.63
CA HIS A 204 0.48 9.93 7.43
C HIS A 204 1.85 10.64 7.23
N LYS A 205 2.44 11.14 8.30
CA LYS A 205 3.79 11.72 8.26
C LYS A 205 4.83 10.66 7.89
N GLN A 206 4.81 9.52 8.56
CA GLN A 206 5.78 8.43 8.35
C GLN A 206 5.68 7.84 6.94
N ILE A 207 4.47 7.70 6.37
CA ILE A 207 4.28 7.18 5.01
C ILE A 207 4.84 8.14 3.95
N ARG A 208 4.68 9.48 4.17
CA ARG A 208 5.31 10.48 3.29
C ARG A 208 6.84 10.40 3.35
N GLN A 209 7.39 10.22 4.55
CA GLN A 209 8.84 10.01 4.75
C GLN A 209 9.32 8.72 4.08
N PHE A 210 8.58 7.62 4.23
CA PHE A 210 8.88 6.35 3.57
C PHE A 210 8.87 6.46 2.03
N LEU A 211 7.95 7.22 1.45
CA LEU A 211 7.86 7.41 0.01
C LEU A 211 8.89 8.39 -0.56
N SER A 212 9.44 9.28 0.25
CA SER A 212 10.37 10.35 -0.15
C SER A 212 11.61 9.86 -0.91
N PRO A 213 12.34 8.80 -0.47
CA PRO A 213 13.55 8.31 -1.16
C PRO A 213 13.29 7.77 -2.57
N PHE A 214 12.04 7.50 -2.93
CA PHE A 214 11.70 6.98 -4.26
C PHE A 214 11.47 8.09 -5.30
N HIS A 215 11.52 9.37 -4.87
CA HIS A 215 11.34 10.55 -5.73
C HIS A 215 10.06 10.47 -6.59
N GLY A 216 8.96 10.11 -5.96
CA GLY A 216 7.66 9.86 -6.58
C GLY A 216 7.49 8.41 -7.03
N VAL A 217 6.37 7.84 -6.64
CA VAL A 217 5.91 6.51 -7.06
C VAL A 217 4.75 6.72 -8.03
N SER A 218 4.72 5.97 -9.14
CA SER A 218 3.55 5.99 -10.02
C SER A 218 2.31 5.53 -9.25
N SER A 219 1.20 6.23 -9.43
CA SER A 219 -0.08 5.91 -8.78
C SER A 219 -0.51 4.46 -9.05
N LYS A 220 -0.21 3.94 -10.25
CA LYS A 220 -0.38 2.56 -10.65
C LYS A 220 0.26 1.55 -9.68
N TYR A 221 1.40 1.88 -9.08
CA TYR A 221 2.14 1.00 -8.17
C TYR A 221 2.03 1.45 -6.70
N LEU A 222 1.34 2.54 -6.43
CA LEU A 222 1.27 3.12 -5.09
C LEU A 222 0.77 2.13 -4.05
N GLN A 223 -0.28 1.33 -4.37
CA GLN A 223 -0.81 0.33 -3.45
C GLN A 223 0.25 -0.69 -3.02
N ASN A 224 1.16 -1.08 -3.90
CA ASN A 224 2.24 -2.01 -3.56
C ASN A 224 3.22 -1.43 -2.54
N TYR A 225 3.53 -0.13 -2.65
CA TYR A 225 4.37 0.57 -1.67
C TYR A 225 3.65 0.78 -0.34
N LEU A 226 2.34 1.03 -0.36
CA LEU A 226 1.52 1.09 0.84
C LEU A 226 1.47 -0.26 1.56
N ASN A 227 1.32 -1.36 0.81
CA ASN A 227 1.37 -2.71 1.36
C ASN A 227 2.76 -3.02 1.95
N TRP A 228 3.84 -2.60 1.27
CA TRP A 228 5.20 -2.74 1.80
C TRP A 228 5.37 -2.01 3.14
N TYR A 229 4.94 -0.74 3.21
CA TYR A 229 4.99 0.02 4.44
C TYR A 229 4.17 -0.64 5.56
N ALA A 230 2.92 -1.03 5.25
CA ALA A 230 2.02 -1.69 6.20
C ALA A 230 2.59 -3.03 6.69
N TYR A 231 3.15 -3.83 5.78
CA TYR A 231 3.79 -5.10 6.12
C TYR A 231 4.93 -4.89 7.11
N GLY A 232 5.84 -3.93 6.85
CA GLY A 232 6.92 -3.59 7.76
C GLY A 232 6.41 -3.17 9.14
N LYS A 233 5.38 -2.33 9.21
CA LYS A 233 4.77 -1.88 10.47
C LYS A 233 4.09 -3.01 11.25
N ASN A 234 3.33 -3.84 10.55
CA ASN A 234 2.56 -4.92 11.18
C ASN A 234 3.44 -6.07 11.69
N ILE A 235 4.69 -6.19 11.21
CA ILE A 235 5.68 -7.20 11.62
C ILE A 235 6.71 -6.64 12.63
N GLU A 236 6.71 -5.36 12.92
CA GLU A 236 7.65 -4.75 13.90
C GLU A 236 7.66 -5.47 15.25
N THR A 237 6.61 -6.21 15.59
CA THR A 237 6.51 -7.04 16.80
C THR A 237 7.31 -8.34 16.74
N PHE A 238 7.85 -8.73 15.58
CA PHE A 238 8.59 -9.99 15.41
C PHE A 238 10.09 -9.74 15.25
N ALA A 239 10.89 -10.48 16.01
CA ALA A 239 12.34 -10.31 16.14
C ALA A 239 13.16 -10.54 14.85
N ASN A 240 12.54 -10.93 13.72
CA ASN A 240 13.29 -11.25 12.50
C ASN A 240 12.53 -10.94 11.19
N GLN A 241 12.37 -9.65 10.91
CA GLN A 241 11.67 -9.16 9.70
C GLN A 241 12.24 -9.74 8.39
N THR A 242 13.56 -9.84 8.25
CA THR A 242 14.19 -10.37 7.03
C THR A 242 13.78 -11.81 6.75
N LYS A 243 13.80 -12.65 7.80
CA LYS A 243 13.38 -14.05 7.68
C LYS A 243 11.92 -14.18 7.32
N GLN A 244 11.05 -13.37 7.93
CA GLN A 244 9.62 -13.33 7.61
C GLN A 244 9.36 -12.90 6.16
N TRP A 245 10.10 -11.92 5.65
CA TRP A 245 10.04 -11.54 4.25
C TRP A 245 10.42 -12.68 3.31
N PHE A 246 11.52 -13.39 3.63
CA PHE A 246 11.93 -14.56 2.85
C PHE A 246 10.87 -15.65 2.87
N ILE A 247 10.31 -15.96 4.03
CA ILE A 247 9.26 -16.97 4.18
C ILE A 247 8.04 -16.56 3.33
N ALA A 248 7.52 -15.34 3.48
CA ALA A 248 6.38 -14.85 2.71
C ALA A 248 6.63 -14.94 1.20
N ILE A 249 7.83 -14.57 0.74
CA ILE A 249 8.22 -14.62 -0.67
C ILE A 249 8.31 -16.07 -1.18
N LEU A 250 8.85 -16.99 -0.39
CA LEU A 250 9.06 -18.38 -0.79
C LEU A 250 7.80 -19.24 -0.69
N THR A 251 6.90 -18.92 0.24
CA THR A 251 5.67 -19.69 0.46
C THR A 251 4.49 -19.22 -0.42
N THR A 252 4.66 -18.14 -1.18
CA THR A 252 3.59 -17.61 -2.04
C THR A 252 3.73 -18.14 -3.46
N ASP A 253 2.96 -19.14 -3.81
CA ASP A 253 2.92 -19.80 -5.11
C ASP A 253 2.22 -19.01 -6.24
N THR A 254 1.55 -17.89 -5.91
CA THR A 254 0.76 -17.09 -6.87
C THR A 254 1.38 -15.74 -7.22
N ALA A 255 2.57 -15.43 -6.70
CA ALA A 255 3.19 -14.10 -6.86
C ALA A 255 3.52 -13.74 -8.31
N TYR A 256 3.92 -14.73 -9.12
CA TYR A 256 4.19 -14.51 -10.54
C TYR A 256 2.92 -14.11 -11.30
N ASN A 257 1.81 -14.78 -11.05
CA ASN A 257 0.51 -14.45 -11.64
C ASN A 257 0.02 -13.07 -11.21
N LEU A 258 0.18 -12.70 -9.93
CA LEU A 258 -0.15 -11.37 -9.45
C LEU A 258 0.69 -10.26 -10.10
N TYR A 259 1.98 -10.51 -10.33
CA TYR A 259 2.84 -9.56 -11.04
C TYR A 259 2.44 -9.39 -12.51
N GLN A 260 2.08 -10.48 -13.21
CA GLN A 260 1.56 -10.42 -14.58
C GLN A 260 0.22 -9.67 -14.63
N LEU A 261 -0.69 -9.92 -13.69
CA LEU A 261 -1.95 -9.18 -13.57
C LEU A 261 -1.71 -7.68 -13.31
N LEU A 262 -0.73 -7.32 -12.50
CA LEU A 262 -0.33 -5.92 -12.32
C LEU A 262 0.19 -5.27 -13.60
N LYS A 263 0.92 -6.01 -14.43
CA LYS A 263 1.32 -5.54 -15.77
C LYS A 263 0.12 -5.34 -16.70
N GLN A 264 -0.84 -6.27 -16.68
CA GLN A 264 -2.04 -6.23 -17.53
C GLN A 264 -3.05 -5.17 -17.08
N ASN A 265 -3.38 -5.09 -15.80
CA ASN A 265 -4.30 -4.08 -15.25
C ASN A 265 -3.82 -2.65 -15.41
N ALA A 266 -2.54 -2.47 -15.66
CA ALA A 266 -1.98 -1.19 -16.00
C ALA A 266 -2.48 -0.61 -17.34
N VAL A 267 -3.04 -1.47 -18.20
CA VAL A 267 -3.62 -1.09 -19.50
C VAL A 267 -5.12 -0.77 -19.36
N ASN A 268 -5.79 -1.33 -18.35
CA ASN A 268 -7.26 -1.26 -18.21
C ASN A 268 -7.81 -0.13 -17.32
N ILE A 269 -6.95 0.72 -16.75
CA ILE A 269 -7.41 1.93 -16.01
C ILE A 269 -7.77 3.08 -16.96
N ARG A 270 -7.86 2.82 -18.27
CA ARG A 270 -8.17 3.81 -19.30
C ARG A 270 -9.61 3.77 -19.84
N THR A 271 -10.52 3.01 -19.21
CA THR A 271 -11.95 3.05 -19.59
C THR A 271 -12.81 3.56 -18.45
#